data_d1760e119f35bbbf298c1065f830e832
#
_entry.id   d1760e119f35bbbf298c1065f830e832
#
_cell.length_a   1.000
_cell.length_b   1.000
_cell.length_c   1.000
_cell.angle_alpha   90.00
_cell.angle_beta   90.00
_cell.angle_gamma   90.00
#
_symmetry.space_group_name_H-M   'P 1'
#
loop_
_entity.id
_entity.type
_entity.pdbx_description
1 polymer ?
#
loop_
_entity_poly.entity_id
_entity_poly.type
_entity_poly.pdbx_seq_one_letter_code
_entity_poly.pdbx_strand_id
1 'polypeptide(L)'
;MDITNIKIKNIKGYGDPGLDWNLSQTPIKSNKINLVVAPNGSGKSSLAVALQYVENVRIELKEKHRHNPYDENLHPLVSITVDGNTLICDDTVNNIKSVVTPYVINSPLIADTKSYYIPGGGLNTIGQMAIEKIEMQATTPNKNEIKVNTTDIKSSFGKNSKLITTINNNLGDSHLIECIGNMRDIFSKYSAQMRMNMVNAVIDDINSLDGTKEQLRRMIDNSYFSEIEAEPYYTQYVSLIGNVYPNLTKLDYFLFFFQLLHLYNHNRDAYNQAVKRAKFDNEWEQFNRELRYLDTTGRNIAAQETGNKVVVEYPLADSISNGQRDLLSFYCRLKKFYRSVNENKNYLLVIDEIFDYLDDANYIAAQYFLSKFMKECNANIFVVLFTHLDPAHFRSTVFSEKILNVLYLNDFSAKATPQMTSFLALRQKLDKSNAAENELYNKISAYFLHYNPSTESIEADLDARNEPNLRISWGRCNIFFQVLIDEVNKYVSGDTVYDPYAVATALRIRIEKKVYVSLNPNNQNEFLTGEKCKTTKQKLNYAEEKGIHVNDIFYMAIPITNDADHLTYIKGTNKLDEHPLVYKLNHPVLRHIVSEVFDYSGNAITIDAIH
;
A
#
# COMPACT_ATOMS: atom_id res chain seq x y z
N MET A 1 -3.31 -7.60 -18.67
CA MET A 1 -1.87 -7.87 -18.56
C MET A 1 -1.64 -8.56 -17.23
N ASP A 2 -0.98 -9.72 -17.26
CA ASP A 2 -0.81 -10.60 -16.11
C ASP A 2 0.63 -11.11 -16.02
N ILE A 3 1.20 -11.15 -14.79
CA ILE A 3 2.48 -11.81 -14.53
C ILE A 3 2.16 -13.21 -14.02
N THR A 4 2.65 -14.23 -14.75
CA THR A 4 2.33 -15.65 -14.51
C THR A 4 3.48 -16.47 -13.96
N ASN A 5 4.70 -15.96 -13.95
CA ASN A 5 5.84 -16.61 -13.33
C ASN A 5 6.93 -15.60 -12.96
N ILE A 6 7.62 -15.84 -11.84
CA ILE A 6 8.82 -15.11 -11.43
C ILE A 6 9.88 -16.13 -11.01
N LYS A 7 11.09 -16.02 -11.61
CA LYS A 7 12.26 -16.83 -11.22
C LYS A 7 13.38 -15.94 -10.75
N ILE A 8 14.07 -16.37 -9.68
CA ILE A 8 15.21 -15.65 -9.13
C ILE A 8 16.30 -16.66 -8.79
N LYS A 9 17.55 -16.37 -9.19
CA LYS A 9 18.72 -17.15 -8.84
C LYS A 9 19.87 -16.27 -8.36
N ASN A 10 20.64 -16.79 -7.42
CA ASN A 10 21.90 -16.23 -6.92
C ASN A 10 21.79 -14.81 -6.35
N ILE A 11 20.62 -14.45 -5.78
CA ILE A 11 20.38 -13.15 -5.14
C ILE A 11 19.90 -13.38 -3.71
N LYS A 12 20.63 -12.87 -2.72
CA LYS A 12 20.32 -12.99 -1.28
C LYS A 12 19.99 -14.43 -0.86
N GLY A 13 18.79 -14.65 -0.35
CA GLY A 13 18.31 -15.96 0.12
C GLY A 13 18.06 -17.00 -0.99
N TYR A 14 18.08 -16.60 -2.26
CA TYR A 14 17.82 -17.48 -3.38
C TYR A 14 19.12 -17.90 -4.06
N GLY A 15 19.49 -19.20 -3.93
CA GLY A 15 20.65 -19.79 -4.58
C GLY A 15 20.34 -20.35 -5.97
N ASP A 16 20.85 -21.57 -6.27
CA ASP A 16 20.51 -22.38 -7.43
C ASP A 16 19.93 -23.72 -6.93
N PRO A 17 18.70 -24.09 -7.30
CA PRO A 17 17.84 -23.59 -8.38
C PRO A 17 17.11 -22.25 -8.08
N GLY A 18 17.14 -21.75 -6.83
CA GLY A 18 16.54 -20.50 -6.44
C GLY A 18 15.01 -20.55 -6.30
N LEU A 19 14.35 -19.41 -6.59
CA LEU A 19 12.89 -19.32 -6.62
C LEU A 19 12.38 -19.59 -8.03
N ASP A 20 11.39 -20.44 -8.17
CA ASP A 20 10.53 -20.57 -9.36
C ASP A 20 9.07 -20.46 -8.92
N TRP A 21 8.55 -19.23 -8.89
CA TRP A 21 7.21 -18.93 -8.41
C TRP A 21 6.21 -18.97 -9.55
N ASN A 22 5.54 -20.11 -9.66
CA ASN A 22 4.50 -20.34 -10.66
C ASN A 22 3.17 -19.70 -10.21
N LEU A 23 2.73 -18.72 -10.95
CA LEU A 23 1.53 -17.91 -10.71
C LEU A 23 0.43 -18.20 -11.75
N SER A 24 0.52 -19.26 -12.54
CA SER A 24 -0.43 -19.55 -13.63
C SER A 24 -1.88 -19.65 -13.17
N GLN A 25 -2.12 -20.14 -11.95
CA GLN A 25 -3.47 -20.26 -11.37
C GLN A 25 -3.97 -18.93 -10.76
N THR A 26 -3.05 -18.16 -10.22
CA THR A 26 -3.36 -16.89 -9.54
C THR A 26 -2.32 -15.85 -9.95
N PRO A 27 -2.44 -15.24 -11.14
CA PRO A 27 -1.44 -14.30 -11.64
C PRO A 27 -1.43 -13.00 -10.86
N ILE A 28 -0.28 -12.32 -10.85
CA ILE A 28 -0.19 -10.92 -10.44
C ILE A 28 -0.90 -10.09 -11.52
N LYS A 29 -1.93 -9.36 -11.14
CA LYS A 29 -2.79 -8.61 -12.06
C LYS A 29 -2.50 -7.14 -12.05
N SER A 30 -2.50 -6.52 -13.24
CA SER A 30 -2.41 -5.07 -13.35
C SER A 30 -3.65 -4.38 -12.73
N ASN A 31 -3.45 -3.17 -12.22
CA ASN A 31 -4.49 -2.35 -11.60
C ASN A 31 -5.23 -3.05 -10.43
N LYS A 32 -4.55 -3.98 -9.78
CA LYS A 32 -4.95 -4.66 -8.55
C LYS A 32 -3.87 -4.48 -7.48
N ILE A 33 -4.27 -4.60 -6.22
CA ILE A 33 -3.35 -4.78 -5.12
C ILE A 33 -3.14 -6.28 -4.97
N ASN A 34 -1.97 -6.76 -5.39
CA ASN A 34 -1.57 -8.15 -5.26
C ASN A 34 -0.89 -8.32 -3.91
N LEU A 35 -1.64 -8.81 -2.94
CA LEU A 35 -1.16 -9.06 -1.59
C LEU A 35 -0.42 -10.39 -1.57
N VAL A 36 0.88 -10.35 -1.39
CA VAL A 36 1.73 -11.54 -1.32
C VAL A 36 2.02 -11.87 0.15
N VAL A 37 1.36 -12.90 0.61
CA VAL A 37 1.45 -13.35 2.01
C VAL A 37 2.50 -14.45 2.13
N ALA A 38 3.40 -14.30 3.10
CA ALA A 38 4.37 -15.32 3.46
C ALA A 38 4.91 -15.11 4.87
N PRO A 39 5.24 -16.16 5.61
CA PRO A 39 5.86 -16.05 6.93
C PRO A 39 7.19 -15.28 6.89
N ASN A 40 7.66 -14.85 8.07
CA ASN A 40 9.00 -14.31 8.18
C ASN A 40 10.05 -15.37 7.80
N GLY A 41 11.11 -14.95 7.13
CA GLY A 41 12.15 -15.86 6.62
C GLY A 41 11.83 -16.54 5.29
N SER A 42 10.67 -16.34 4.68
CA SER A 42 10.25 -16.96 3.42
C SER A 42 10.87 -16.34 2.16
N GLY A 43 11.74 -15.34 2.29
CA GLY A 43 12.43 -14.73 1.15
C GLY A 43 11.74 -13.50 0.55
N LYS A 44 10.64 -12.95 1.15
CA LYS A 44 9.96 -11.73 0.69
C LYS A 44 10.93 -10.59 0.36
N SER A 45 11.77 -10.20 1.34
CA SER A 45 12.75 -9.13 1.15
C SER A 45 13.89 -9.50 0.19
N SER A 46 14.15 -10.80 -0.04
CA SER A 46 15.07 -11.24 -1.10
C SER A 46 14.48 -11.04 -2.48
N LEU A 47 13.16 -11.31 -2.62
CA LEU A 47 12.40 -11.06 -3.85
C LEU A 47 12.32 -9.53 -4.12
N ALA A 48 12.04 -8.71 -3.11
CA ALA A 48 12.02 -7.25 -3.25
C ALA A 48 13.39 -6.72 -3.73
N VAL A 49 14.49 -7.17 -3.11
CA VAL A 49 15.85 -6.78 -3.53
C VAL A 49 16.17 -7.24 -4.95
N ALA A 50 15.78 -8.45 -5.34
CA ALA A 50 15.99 -8.92 -6.70
C ALA A 50 15.27 -8.03 -7.72
N LEU A 51 14.01 -7.69 -7.45
CA LEU A 51 13.22 -6.79 -8.31
C LEU A 51 13.78 -5.36 -8.34
N GLN A 52 14.40 -4.88 -7.25
CA GLN A 52 15.06 -3.58 -7.22
C GLN A 52 16.25 -3.52 -8.20
N TYR A 53 17.01 -4.61 -8.34
CA TYR A 53 18.12 -4.65 -9.30
C TYR A 53 17.67 -4.57 -10.76
N VAL A 54 16.43 -4.92 -11.07
CA VAL A 54 15.86 -4.80 -12.42
C VAL A 54 15.65 -3.33 -12.83
N GLU A 55 15.69 -2.37 -11.91
CA GLU A 55 15.70 -0.93 -12.24
C GLU A 55 16.96 -0.51 -13.01
N ASN A 56 18.05 -1.27 -12.91
CA ASN A 56 19.32 -0.99 -13.57
C ASN A 56 19.33 -1.49 -15.02
N VAL A 57 20.40 -1.18 -15.75
CA VAL A 57 20.62 -1.69 -17.13
C VAL A 57 20.94 -3.18 -17.12
N ARG A 58 21.59 -3.67 -16.07
CA ARG A 58 21.94 -5.05 -15.79
C ARG A 58 22.07 -5.25 -14.28
N ILE A 59 22.13 -6.50 -13.81
CA ILE A 59 22.30 -6.79 -12.40
C ILE A 59 23.79 -6.67 -12.01
N GLU A 60 24.11 -5.69 -11.18
CA GLU A 60 25.41 -5.54 -10.53
C GLU A 60 25.21 -5.62 -9.01
N LEU A 61 25.35 -6.84 -8.46
CA LEU A 61 25.08 -7.11 -7.05
C LEU A 61 26.13 -6.48 -6.13
N LYS A 62 25.67 -5.77 -5.10
CA LYS A 62 26.49 -5.46 -3.94
C LYS A 62 26.84 -6.76 -3.22
N GLU A 63 28.01 -6.85 -2.60
CA GLU A 63 28.49 -8.04 -1.89
C GLU A 63 27.43 -8.63 -0.92
N LYS A 64 26.83 -7.79 -0.08
CA LYS A 64 25.78 -8.19 0.88
C LYS A 64 24.48 -8.72 0.23
N HIS A 65 24.31 -8.60 -1.06
CA HIS A 65 23.14 -9.07 -1.81
C HIS A 65 23.47 -10.28 -2.70
N ARG A 66 24.71 -10.75 -2.73
CA ARG A 66 25.06 -12.02 -3.34
C ARG A 66 24.56 -13.18 -2.46
N HIS A 67 24.13 -14.26 -3.08
CA HIS A 67 23.75 -15.47 -2.36
C HIS A 67 24.95 -16.08 -1.63
N ASN A 68 26.05 -16.22 -2.33
CA ASN A 68 27.36 -16.55 -1.75
C ASN A 68 28.36 -15.44 -2.12
N PRO A 69 28.79 -14.60 -1.17
CA PRO A 69 29.72 -13.50 -1.45
C PRO A 69 31.11 -13.98 -1.84
N TYR A 70 31.47 -15.25 -1.56
CA TYR A 70 32.78 -15.84 -1.83
C TYR A 70 32.87 -16.57 -3.16
N ASP A 71 31.75 -16.71 -3.90
CA ASP A 71 31.71 -17.36 -5.20
C ASP A 71 31.39 -16.38 -6.32
N GLU A 72 32.40 -15.98 -7.05
CA GLU A 72 32.28 -15.02 -8.17
C GLU A 72 31.65 -15.63 -9.42
N ASN A 73 31.56 -16.97 -9.52
CA ASN A 73 30.99 -17.67 -10.67
C ASN A 73 29.47 -17.78 -10.63
N LEU A 74 28.83 -17.31 -9.54
CA LEU A 74 27.38 -17.30 -9.40
C LEU A 74 26.77 -16.11 -10.14
N HIS A 75 26.20 -16.35 -11.31
CA HIS A 75 25.51 -15.34 -12.10
C HIS A 75 24.10 -15.07 -11.57
N PRO A 76 23.74 -13.80 -11.26
CA PRO A 76 22.40 -13.46 -10.83
C PRO A 76 21.41 -13.51 -12.00
N LEU A 77 20.18 -13.94 -11.71
CA LEU A 77 19.10 -13.97 -12.70
C LEU A 77 17.78 -13.55 -12.05
N VAL A 78 17.06 -12.67 -12.72
CA VAL A 78 15.63 -12.43 -12.52
C VAL A 78 14.92 -12.68 -13.84
N SER A 79 13.88 -13.51 -13.81
CA SER A 79 13.02 -13.74 -14.98
C SER A 79 11.57 -13.51 -14.60
N ILE A 80 10.82 -12.83 -15.47
CA ILE A 80 9.39 -12.54 -15.29
C ILE A 80 8.66 -12.96 -16.57
N THR A 81 7.60 -13.74 -16.42
CA THR A 81 6.72 -14.08 -17.56
C THR A 81 5.49 -13.19 -17.54
N VAL A 82 5.31 -12.36 -18.57
CA VAL A 82 4.23 -11.41 -18.73
C VAL A 82 3.44 -11.77 -19.99
N ASP A 83 2.14 -12.04 -19.86
CA ASP A 83 1.25 -12.43 -20.97
C ASP A 83 1.87 -13.52 -21.86
N GLY A 84 2.50 -14.54 -21.23
CA GLY A 84 3.15 -15.66 -21.90
C GLY A 84 4.57 -15.41 -22.44
N ASN A 85 5.06 -14.15 -22.41
CA ASN A 85 6.42 -13.80 -22.83
C ASN A 85 7.37 -13.81 -21.63
N THR A 86 8.43 -14.60 -21.69
CA THR A 86 9.46 -14.65 -20.65
C THR A 86 10.54 -13.61 -20.92
N LEU A 87 10.72 -12.72 -19.95
CA LEU A 87 11.68 -11.62 -19.93
C LEU A 87 12.75 -11.91 -18.89
N ILE A 88 13.98 -11.48 -19.12
CA ILE A 88 15.12 -11.73 -18.23
C ILE A 88 15.88 -10.45 -17.90
N CYS A 89 16.47 -10.45 -16.72
CA CYS A 89 17.49 -9.49 -16.30
C CYS A 89 18.60 -10.30 -15.60
N ASP A 90 19.82 -10.15 -16.09
CA ASP A 90 21.02 -10.78 -15.53
C ASP A 90 22.18 -9.78 -15.49
N ASP A 91 23.40 -10.25 -15.36
CA ASP A 91 24.63 -9.45 -15.36
C ASP A 91 25.04 -8.93 -16.75
N THR A 92 24.35 -9.34 -17.82
CA THR A 92 24.64 -8.98 -19.21
C THR A 92 23.52 -8.18 -19.88
N VAL A 93 22.26 -8.56 -19.64
CA VAL A 93 21.10 -8.01 -20.35
C VAL A 93 19.94 -7.73 -19.40
N ASN A 94 19.10 -6.74 -19.75
CA ASN A 94 17.82 -6.48 -19.10
C ASN A 94 16.76 -6.11 -20.14
N ASN A 95 15.91 -7.07 -20.47
CA ASN A 95 14.74 -6.82 -21.32
C ASN A 95 13.42 -6.68 -20.54
N ILE A 96 13.41 -6.96 -19.22
CA ILE A 96 12.24 -6.75 -18.36
C ILE A 96 11.85 -5.27 -18.37
N LYS A 97 12.82 -4.37 -18.17
CA LYS A 97 12.60 -2.92 -18.04
C LYS A 97 11.95 -2.30 -19.29
N SER A 98 12.10 -2.92 -20.46
CA SER A 98 11.46 -2.44 -21.69
C SER A 98 9.95 -2.69 -21.71
N VAL A 99 9.45 -3.66 -20.95
CA VAL A 99 8.04 -4.06 -20.87
C VAL A 99 7.40 -3.62 -19.56
N VAL A 100 8.09 -3.83 -18.42
CA VAL A 100 7.62 -3.48 -17.08
C VAL A 100 8.76 -2.86 -16.30
N THR A 101 8.57 -1.64 -15.79
CA THR A 101 9.58 -0.95 -14.96
C THR A 101 9.28 -1.20 -13.48
N PRO A 102 10.15 -1.90 -12.74
CA PRO A 102 9.99 -2.08 -11.30
C PRO A 102 10.28 -0.78 -10.55
N TYR A 103 9.63 -0.62 -9.40
CA TYR A 103 9.92 0.38 -8.39
C TYR A 103 9.66 -0.22 -7.02
N VAL A 104 10.66 -0.20 -6.14
CA VAL A 104 10.58 -0.88 -4.84
C VAL A 104 10.56 0.13 -3.70
N ILE A 105 9.56 0.02 -2.84
CA ILE A 105 9.44 0.76 -1.58
C ILE A 105 9.67 -0.23 -0.44
N ASN A 106 10.76 -0.08 0.27
CA ASN A 106 11.18 -0.90 1.41
C ASN A 106 11.40 -0.04 2.65
N SER A 107 11.75 -0.66 3.77
CA SER A 107 12.04 0.04 5.02
C SER A 107 13.06 1.17 4.80
N PRO A 108 12.82 2.36 5.35
CA PRO A 108 13.71 3.52 5.19
C PRO A 108 14.96 3.45 6.08
N LEU A 109 15.09 2.43 6.93
CA LEU A 109 16.24 2.30 7.85
C LEU A 109 17.49 1.86 7.11
N ILE A 110 18.57 2.59 7.34
CA ILE A 110 19.91 2.27 6.84
C ILE A 110 20.91 2.27 7.98
N ALA A 111 21.92 1.41 7.86
CA ALA A 111 23.11 1.52 8.71
C ALA A 111 23.93 2.73 8.27
N ASP A 112 24.30 3.56 9.20
CA ASP A 112 25.09 4.76 9.02
C ASP A 112 26.21 4.84 10.06
N THR A 113 27.19 5.70 9.86
CA THR A 113 28.29 5.93 10.77
C THR A 113 28.40 7.41 11.12
N LYS A 114 28.55 7.71 12.41
CA LYS A 114 28.80 9.05 12.87
C LYS A 114 30.24 9.13 13.40
N SER A 115 31.04 9.99 12.79
CA SER A 115 32.40 10.26 13.22
C SER A 115 32.47 11.58 13.94
N TYR A 116 33.18 11.63 15.08
CA TYR A 116 33.44 12.84 15.84
C TYR A 116 34.88 12.85 16.35
N TYR A 117 35.43 14.04 16.46
CA TYR A 117 36.79 14.25 16.94
C TYR A 117 36.80 14.29 18.47
N ILE A 118 37.62 13.44 19.10
CA ILE A 118 37.87 13.50 20.54
C ILE A 118 39.09 14.36 20.74
N PRO A 119 39.01 15.48 21.50
CA PRO A 119 40.19 16.29 21.81
C PRO A 119 41.26 15.43 22.47
N GLY A 120 42.44 15.32 21.83
CA GLY A 120 43.57 14.50 22.31
C GLY A 120 43.52 13.01 21.96
N GLY A 121 42.44 12.48 21.35
CA GLY A 121 42.25 11.05 21.07
C GLY A 121 42.06 10.65 19.61
N GLY A 122 41.94 11.62 18.69
CA GLY A 122 41.72 11.34 17.27
C GLY A 122 40.23 11.20 16.86
N LEU A 123 39.99 10.64 15.66
CA LEU A 123 38.66 10.43 15.09
C LEU A 123 38.02 9.15 15.67
N ASN A 124 36.89 9.30 16.34
CA ASN A 124 36.06 8.16 16.77
C ASN A 124 34.85 7.99 15.84
N THR A 125 34.56 6.77 15.45
CA THR A 125 33.44 6.45 14.58
C THR A 125 32.53 5.43 15.26
N ILE A 126 31.26 5.78 15.41
CA ILE A 126 30.21 4.89 15.95
C ILE A 126 29.20 4.53 14.86
N GLY A 127 28.76 3.28 14.84
CA GLY A 127 27.65 2.86 14.03
C GLY A 127 26.33 3.37 14.60
N GLN A 128 25.44 3.85 13.75
CA GLN A 128 24.10 4.26 14.12
C GLN A 128 23.08 3.80 13.07
N MET A 129 21.80 3.75 13.45
CA MET A 129 20.72 3.60 12.50
C MET A 129 20.24 5.00 12.07
N ALA A 130 20.18 5.20 10.77
CA ALA A 130 19.65 6.43 10.18
C ALA A 130 18.41 6.13 9.32
N ILE A 131 17.61 7.16 9.08
CA ILE A 131 16.52 7.10 8.11
C ILE A 131 17.06 7.65 6.80
N GLU A 132 16.90 6.87 5.73
CA GLU A 132 17.36 7.26 4.41
C GLU A 132 16.62 8.53 3.95
N LYS A 133 17.38 9.58 3.62
CA LYS A 133 16.82 10.79 3.02
C LYS A 133 16.28 10.50 1.63
N ILE A 134 15.17 11.13 1.29
CA ILE A 134 14.50 10.90 0.01
C ILE A 134 14.73 12.11 -0.90
N GLU A 135 15.50 11.91 -1.97
CA GLU A 135 15.60 12.86 -3.06
C GLU A 135 14.30 12.80 -3.88
N MET A 136 13.45 13.81 -3.73
CA MET A 136 12.15 13.89 -4.38
C MET A 136 12.27 14.40 -5.82
N GLN A 137 13.24 15.29 -6.08
CA GLN A 137 13.51 15.85 -7.41
C GLN A 137 14.99 16.18 -7.53
N ALA A 138 15.59 15.76 -8.66
CA ALA A 138 17.04 15.89 -8.91
C ALA A 138 17.46 17.28 -9.40
N THR A 139 16.54 18.06 -9.95
CA THR A 139 16.82 19.40 -10.47
C THR A 139 15.68 20.35 -10.15
N THR A 140 16.01 21.57 -9.74
CA THR A 140 15.03 22.61 -9.45
C THR A 140 15.10 23.73 -10.50
N PRO A 141 13.97 24.40 -10.81
CA PRO A 141 13.99 25.58 -11.68
C PRO A 141 14.77 26.72 -11.04
N ASN A 142 15.42 27.55 -11.85
CA ASN A 142 16.15 28.71 -11.39
C ASN A 142 15.24 29.68 -10.63
N LYS A 143 15.78 30.32 -9.59
CA LYS A 143 15.11 31.37 -8.79
C LYS A 143 15.29 32.75 -9.47
N ASN A 144 14.81 32.89 -10.67
CA ASN A 144 14.88 34.16 -11.36
C ASN A 144 13.64 35.02 -10.99
N GLU A 145 13.90 36.20 -10.43
CA GLU A 145 12.84 37.19 -10.25
C GLU A 145 12.39 37.71 -11.61
N ILE A 146 11.09 37.66 -11.85
CA ILE A 146 10.49 38.30 -13.01
C ILE A 146 10.19 39.77 -12.68
N LYS A 147 10.63 40.67 -13.53
CA LYS A 147 10.36 42.10 -13.36
C LYS A 147 9.99 42.73 -14.70
N VAL A 148 9.04 43.65 -14.66
CA VAL A 148 8.73 44.50 -15.79
C VAL A 148 9.61 45.74 -15.77
N ASN A 149 10.13 46.09 -16.91
CA ASN A 149 10.84 47.36 -17.06
C ASN A 149 9.82 48.51 -17.14
N THR A 150 9.64 49.18 -16.02
CA THR A 150 8.63 50.25 -15.87
C THR A 150 8.91 51.44 -16.83
N THR A 151 10.17 51.72 -17.14
CA THR A 151 10.53 52.80 -18.06
C THR A 151 10.10 52.47 -19.50
N ASP A 152 10.37 51.25 -19.95
CA ASP A 152 10.01 50.82 -21.32
C ASP A 152 8.49 50.75 -21.49
N ILE A 153 7.79 50.23 -20.44
CA ILE A 153 6.32 50.16 -20.42
C ILE A 153 5.70 51.57 -20.49
N LYS A 154 6.22 52.53 -19.70
CA LYS A 154 5.74 53.92 -19.71
C LYS A 154 6.02 54.57 -21.06
N SER A 155 7.17 54.33 -21.64
CA SER A 155 7.51 54.84 -22.99
C SER A 155 6.57 54.26 -24.04
N SER A 156 6.26 52.96 -23.98
CA SER A 156 5.35 52.30 -24.92
C SER A 156 3.90 52.72 -24.77
N PHE A 157 3.48 53.13 -23.57
CA PHE A 157 2.12 53.61 -23.31
C PHE A 157 1.88 55.06 -23.79
N GLY A 158 2.89 55.88 -23.68
CA GLY A 158 2.83 57.26 -24.17
C GLY A 158 2.50 58.32 -23.13
N LYS A 159 1.82 59.44 -23.53
CA LYS A 159 1.58 60.69 -22.80
C LYS A 159 1.01 60.46 -21.40
N ASN A 160 0.02 59.58 -21.26
CA ASN A 160 -0.66 59.33 -20.01
C ASN A 160 -0.13 58.14 -19.20
N SER A 161 1.15 57.76 -19.44
CA SER A 161 1.87 56.72 -18.70
C SER A 161 1.94 56.92 -17.17
N LYS A 162 1.63 58.11 -16.66
CA LYS A 162 1.45 58.39 -15.22
C LYS A 162 0.31 57.55 -14.56
N LEU A 163 -0.61 57.00 -15.35
CA LEU A 163 -1.64 56.07 -14.90
C LEU A 163 -1.04 54.71 -14.51
N ILE A 164 0.06 54.30 -15.09
CA ILE A 164 0.69 52.98 -14.86
C ILE A 164 1.28 52.94 -13.44
N THR A 165 0.76 52.05 -12.65
CA THR A 165 1.38 51.57 -11.39
C THR A 165 2.05 50.24 -11.69
N THR A 166 3.37 50.11 -11.39
CA THR A 166 4.11 48.90 -11.66
C THR A 166 3.54 47.69 -10.95
N ILE A 167 3.46 46.57 -11.66
CA ILE A 167 3.03 45.28 -11.11
C ILE A 167 4.17 44.48 -10.48
N ASN A 168 5.38 45.03 -10.39
CA ASN A 168 6.55 44.30 -9.87
C ASN A 168 6.35 43.75 -8.46
N ASN A 169 5.63 44.47 -7.60
CA ASN A 169 5.34 43.99 -6.24
C ASN A 169 4.40 42.77 -6.25
N ASN A 170 3.55 42.64 -7.26
CA ASN A 170 2.63 41.51 -7.41
C ASN A 170 3.33 40.30 -8.04
N LEU A 171 4.37 40.51 -8.86
CA LEU A 171 5.12 39.45 -9.53
C LEU A 171 6.01 38.63 -8.58
N GLY A 172 6.03 38.93 -7.27
CA GLY A 172 6.60 38.06 -6.23
C GLY A 172 5.66 36.96 -5.76
N ASP A 173 4.35 37.02 -6.10
CA ASP A 173 3.37 36.05 -5.71
C ASP A 173 3.36 34.85 -6.68
N SER A 174 3.72 33.65 -6.20
CA SER A 174 3.78 32.43 -7.01
C SER A 174 2.41 32.04 -7.58
N HIS A 175 1.32 32.27 -6.87
CA HIS A 175 -0.03 31.96 -7.33
C HIS A 175 -0.46 32.88 -8.48
N LEU A 176 -0.09 34.17 -8.40
CA LEU A 176 -0.30 35.08 -9.53
C LEU A 176 0.52 34.64 -10.76
N ILE A 177 1.80 34.32 -10.58
CA ILE A 177 2.67 33.92 -11.69
C ILE A 177 2.17 32.61 -12.33
N GLU A 178 1.67 31.67 -11.54
CA GLU A 178 1.05 30.44 -12.09
C GLU A 178 -0.22 30.77 -12.88
N CYS A 179 -1.08 31.66 -12.36
CA CYS A 179 -2.26 32.15 -13.07
C CYS A 179 -1.89 32.81 -14.41
N ILE A 180 -0.87 33.68 -14.40
CA ILE A 180 -0.31 34.30 -15.62
C ILE A 180 0.20 33.23 -16.59
N GLY A 181 0.80 32.14 -16.10
CA GLY A 181 1.25 31.02 -16.91
C GLY A 181 0.14 30.36 -17.72
N ASN A 182 -1.05 30.27 -17.15
CA ASN A 182 -2.25 29.75 -17.81
C ASN A 182 -2.80 30.70 -18.90
N MET A 183 -2.34 31.95 -18.92
CA MET A 183 -2.70 32.96 -19.92
C MET A 183 -1.76 33.00 -21.12
N ARG A 184 -0.77 32.11 -21.21
CA ARG A 184 0.20 32.09 -22.32
C ARG A 184 -0.48 32.05 -23.66
N ASP A 185 -1.51 31.24 -23.85
CA ASP A 185 -2.25 31.13 -25.10
C ASP A 185 -3.03 32.41 -25.39
N ILE A 186 -3.56 33.07 -24.38
CA ILE A 186 -4.21 34.39 -24.51
C ILE A 186 -3.22 35.42 -25.07
N PHE A 187 -2.07 35.61 -24.41
CA PHE A 187 -1.07 36.57 -24.86
C PHE A 187 -0.50 36.25 -26.27
N SER A 188 -0.37 34.95 -26.59
CA SER A 188 0.08 34.55 -27.93
C SER A 188 -0.84 35.04 -29.07
N LYS A 189 -2.15 35.18 -28.81
CA LYS A 189 -3.14 35.65 -29.78
C LYS A 189 -2.96 37.15 -30.11
N TYR A 190 -2.38 37.92 -29.19
CA TYR A 190 -2.09 39.35 -29.39
C TYR A 190 -0.82 39.61 -30.23
N SER A 191 -0.17 38.58 -30.73
CA SER A 191 0.81 38.71 -31.83
C SER A 191 0.14 39.12 -33.16
N ALA A 192 -1.16 38.90 -33.33
CA ALA A 192 -1.92 39.31 -34.49
C ALA A 192 -2.17 40.85 -34.48
N GLN A 193 -1.83 41.51 -35.56
CA GLN A 193 -1.91 42.97 -35.70
C GLN A 193 -3.32 43.50 -35.38
N MET A 194 -4.36 42.82 -35.80
CA MET A 194 -5.74 43.22 -35.55
C MET A 194 -6.02 43.37 -34.03
N ARG A 195 -5.58 42.41 -33.20
CA ARG A 195 -5.78 42.47 -31.75
C ARG A 195 -4.88 43.50 -31.09
N MET A 196 -3.64 43.65 -31.56
CA MET A 196 -2.77 44.73 -31.08
C MET A 196 -3.34 46.10 -31.41
N ASN A 197 -4.02 46.28 -32.54
CA ASN A 197 -4.68 47.53 -32.88
C ASN A 197 -5.80 47.87 -31.91
N MET A 198 -6.54 46.88 -31.40
CA MET A 198 -7.56 47.10 -30.34
C MET A 198 -6.94 47.60 -29.03
N VAL A 199 -5.79 47.03 -28.65
CA VAL A 199 -5.03 47.49 -27.46
C VAL A 199 -4.53 48.91 -27.68
N ASN A 200 -3.96 49.19 -28.84
CA ASN A 200 -3.44 50.51 -29.20
C ASN A 200 -4.57 51.59 -29.28
N ALA A 201 -5.74 51.23 -29.81
CA ALA A 201 -6.91 52.13 -29.82
C ALA A 201 -7.28 52.62 -28.42
N VAL A 202 -7.38 51.68 -27.43
CA VAL A 202 -7.65 52.08 -26.02
C VAL A 202 -6.52 53.00 -25.50
N ILE A 203 -5.26 52.72 -25.83
CA ILE A 203 -4.11 53.55 -25.42
C ILE A 203 -4.21 54.94 -26.04
N ASP A 204 -4.53 55.03 -27.32
CA ASP A 204 -4.65 56.29 -28.07
C ASP A 204 -5.81 57.16 -27.53
N ASP A 205 -6.96 56.53 -27.23
CA ASP A 205 -8.08 57.18 -26.61
C ASP A 205 -7.71 57.75 -25.23
N ILE A 206 -7.03 56.98 -24.38
CA ILE A 206 -6.51 57.44 -23.09
C ILE A 206 -5.51 58.57 -23.26
N ASN A 207 -4.63 58.51 -24.25
CA ASN A 207 -3.61 59.54 -24.53
C ASN A 207 -4.16 60.80 -25.17
N SER A 208 -5.37 60.77 -25.69
CA SER A 208 -6.08 62.00 -26.18
C SER A 208 -6.49 62.94 -25.06
N LEU A 209 -6.60 62.42 -23.83
CA LEU A 209 -7.02 63.17 -22.64
C LEU A 209 -5.87 63.99 -22.05
N ASP A 210 -6.24 65.13 -21.41
CA ASP A 210 -5.35 65.99 -20.63
C ASP A 210 -5.80 66.05 -19.14
N GLY A 211 -4.84 66.07 -18.22
CA GLY A 211 -5.13 66.19 -16.80
C GLY A 211 -4.12 65.55 -15.89
N THR A 212 -4.30 65.66 -14.59
CA THR A 212 -3.53 64.91 -13.57
C THR A 212 -3.93 63.43 -13.56
N LYS A 213 -3.20 62.59 -12.84
CA LYS A 213 -3.50 61.16 -12.73
C LYS A 213 -4.95 60.95 -12.16
N GLU A 214 -5.34 61.71 -11.13
CA GLU A 214 -6.63 61.65 -10.51
C GLU A 214 -7.77 62.13 -11.40
N GLN A 215 -7.52 63.18 -12.19
CA GLN A 215 -8.49 63.69 -13.17
C GLN A 215 -8.70 62.65 -14.28
N LEU A 216 -7.63 62.08 -14.84
CA LEU A 216 -7.74 61.06 -15.86
C LEU A 216 -8.49 59.83 -15.38
N ARG A 217 -8.25 59.37 -14.15
CA ARG A 217 -8.99 58.21 -13.57
C ARG A 217 -10.49 58.50 -13.42
N ARG A 218 -10.91 59.73 -13.27
CA ARG A 218 -12.34 60.14 -13.24
C ARG A 218 -12.94 60.30 -14.62
N MET A 219 -12.14 60.71 -15.62
CA MET A 219 -12.59 60.93 -16.99
C MET A 219 -12.74 59.63 -17.77
N ILE A 220 -11.88 58.64 -17.50
CA ILE A 220 -11.91 57.35 -18.16
C ILE A 220 -13.04 56.51 -17.58
N ASP A 221 -14.13 56.43 -18.29
CA ASP A 221 -15.29 55.62 -17.92
C ASP A 221 -15.25 54.22 -18.58
N ASN A 222 -16.24 53.42 -18.36
CA ASN A 222 -16.31 52.05 -18.86
C ASN A 222 -16.44 51.96 -20.37
N SER A 223 -16.83 52.99 -21.07
CA SER A 223 -17.02 52.98 -22.51
C SER A 223 -15.70 52.86 -23.30
N TYR A 224 -14.59 53.34 -22.67
CA TYR A 224 -13.24 53.23 -23.26
C TYR A 224 -12.79 51.77 -23.49
N PHE A 225 -13.40 50.82 -22.82
CA PHE A 225 -13.00 49.42 -22.87
C PHE A 225 -14.00 48.53 -23.63
N SER A 226 -15.06 49.11 -24.21
CA SER A 226 -16.17 48.36 -24.82
C SER A 226 -15.70 47.46 -25.97
N GLU A 227 -14.79 47.94 -26.80
CA GLU A 227 -14.29 47.17 -27.94
C GLU A 227 -13.38 46.02 -27.52
N ILE A 228 -12.43 46.26 -26.60
CA ILE A 228 -11.52 45.21 -26.11
C ILE A 228 -12.25 44.20 -25.21
N GLU A 229 -13.28 44.60 -24.49
CA GLU A 229 -14.13 43.70 -23.67
C GLU A 229 -14.99 42.75 -24.55
N ALA A 230 -15.28 43.14 -25.78
CA ALA A 230 -15.95 42.26 -26.73
C ALA A 230 -15.02 41.15 -27.29
N GLU A 231 -13.70 41.29 -27.08
CA GLU A 231 -12.71 40.31 -27.55
C GLU A 231 -12.65 39.13 -26.57
N PRO A 232 -12.91 37.88 -27.01
CA PRO A 232 -13.04 36.72 -26.14
C PRO A 232 -11.81 36.42 -25.28
N TYR A 233 -10.60 36.64 -25.80
CA TYR A 233 -9.35 36.39 -25.06
C TYR A 233 -9.11 37.43 -23.97
N TYR A 234 -9.52 38.69 -24.16
CA TYR A 234 -9.46 39.69 -23.10
C TYR A 234 -10.46 39.38 -21.99
N THR A 235 -11.68 38.97 -22.34
CA THR A 235 -12.70 38.56 -21.37
C THR A 235 -12.23 37.35 -20.54
N GLN A 236 -11.57 36.37 -21.20
CA GLN A 236 -10.96 35.23 -20.50
C GLN A 236 -9.84 35.68 -19.56
N TYR A 237 -8.98 36.61 -19.98
CA TYR A 237 -7.97 37.22 -19.12
C TYR A 237 -8.60 37.86 -17.88
N VAL A 238 -9.61 38.72 -18.05
CA VAL A 238 -10.29 39.42 -16.95
C VAL A 238 -10.89 38.41 -15.96
N SER A 239 -11.51 37.35 -16.46
CA SER A 239 -12.04 36.28 -15.61
C SER A 239 -10.94 35.60 -14.77
N LEU A 240 -9.79 35.27 -15.36
CA LEU A 240 -8.68 34.63 -14.67
C LEU A 240 -8.02 35.54 -13.63
N ILE A 241 -7.75 36.81 -13.97
CA ILE A 241 -7.18 37.78 -13.03
C ILE A 241 -8.19 38.16 -11.95
N GLY A 242 -9.48 38.23 -12.28
CA GLY A 242 -10.55 38.52 -11.32
C GLY A 242 -10.64 37.51 -10.18
N ASN A 243 -10.24 36.26 -10.41
CA ASN A 243 -10.14 35.26 -9.33
C ASN A 243 -9.02 35.57 -8.32
N VAL A 244 -7.96 36.28 -8.75
CA VAL A 244 -6.82 36.66 -7.89
C VAL A 244 -7.04 38.07 -7.31
N TYR A 245 -7.53 39.00 -8.14
CA TYR A 245 -7.78 40.41 -7.80
C TYR A 245 -9.21 40.82 -8.14
N PRO A 246 -10.22 40.49 -7.31
CA PRO A 246 -11.65 40.71 -7.63
C PRO A 246 -12.12 42.18 -7.65
N ASN A 247 -11.32 43.08 -7.10
CA ASN A 247 -11.73 44.47 -6.87
C ASN A 247 -11.04 45.50 -7.77
N LEU A 248 -10.44 45.06 -8.89
CA LEU A 248 -9.84 45.99 -9.86
C LEU A 248 -10.92 46.73 -10.66
N THR A 249 -10.67 48.02 -10.98
CA THR A 249 -11.48 48.74 -11.96
C THR A 249 -11.17 48.24 -13.39
N LYS A 250 -12.04 48.54 -14.37
CA LYS A 250 -11.77 48.21 -15.77
C LYS A 250 -10.44 48.78 -16.27
N LEU A 251 -10.17 50.03 -15.89
CA LEU A 251 -8.89 50.66 -16.16
C LEU A 251 -7.71 49.87 -15.56
N ASP A 252 -7.83 49.47 -14.30
CA ASP A 252 -6.74 48.70 -13.64
C ASP A 252 -6.55 47.34 -14.26
N TYR A 253 -7.63 46.64 -14.67
CA TYR A 253 -7.50 45.38 -15.46
C TYR A 253 -6.76 45.61 -16.77
N PHE A 254 -7.08 46.69 -17.48
CA PHE A 254 -6.41 47.01 -18.75
C PHE A 254 -4.93 47.39 -18.56
N LEU A 255 -4.60 48.21 -17.58
CA LEU A 255 -3.22 48.59 -17.27
C LEU A 255 -2.39 47.37 -16.80
N PHE A 256 -3.02 46.45 -16.07
CA PHE A 256 -2.37 45.21 -15.70
C PHE A 256 -2.14 44.30 -16.91
N PHE A 257 -3.14 44.14 -17.76
CA PHE A 257 -3.05 43.40 -19.02
C PHE A 257 -1.93 43.92 -19.91
N PHE A 258 -1.87 45.23 -20.12
CA PHE A 258 -0.85 45.85 -20.93
C PHE A 258 0.58 45.55 -20.43
N GLN A 259 0.80 45.65 -19.14
CA GLN A 259 2.11 45.32 -18.54
C GLN A 259 2.49 43.86 -18.72
N LEU A 260 1.55 42.94 -18.54
CA LEU A 260 1.79 41.50 -18.73
C LEU A 260 2.03 41.15 -20.21
N LEU A 261 1.26 41.75 -21.13
CA LEU A 261 1.43 41.56 -22.55
C LEU A 261 2.81 42.09 -23.01
N HIS A 262 3.23 43.26 -22.52
CA HIS A 262 4.55 43.82 -22.77
C HIS A 262 5.66 42.88 -22.26
N LEU A 263 5.53 42.36 -21.05
CA LEU A 263 6.47 41.37 -20.47
C LEU A 263 6.56 40.10 -21.34
N TYR A 264 5.43 39.56 -21.74
CA TYR A 264 5.35 38.35 -22.56
C TYR A 264 6.04 38.56 -23.93
N ASN A 265 5.86 39.75 -24.55
CA ASN A 265 6.42 40.05 -25.87
C ASN A 265 7.93 40.35 -25.84
N HIS A 266 8.44 41.00 -24.79
CA HIS A 266 9.82 41.48 -24.72
C HIS A 266 10.76 40.59 -23.89
N ASN A 267 10.23 39.73 -23.01
CA ASN A 267 11.06 38.86 -22.16
C ASN A 267 10.42 37.47 -21.94
N ARG A 268 10.14 36.78 -23.04
CA ARG A 268 9.44 35.49 -23.06
C ARG A 268 10.15 34.39 -22.25
N ASP A 269 11.50 34.40 -22.28
CA ASP A 269 12.28 33.37 -21.55
C ASP A 269 12.18 33.57 -20.05
N ALA A 270 12.33 34.79 -19.55
CA ALA A 270 12.13 35.09 -18.13
C ALA A 270 10.70 34.78 -17.67
N TYR A 271 9.70 35.12 -18.50
CA TYR A 271 8.30 34.76 -18.25
C TYR A 271 8.13 33.24 -18.10
N ASN A 272 8.63 32.45 -19.05
CA ASN A 272 8.50 30.98 -18.99
C ASN A 272 9.25 30.37 -17.80
N GLN A 273 10.42 30.89 -17.44
CA GLN A 273 11.19 30.44 -16.28
C GLN A 273 10.47 30.74 -14.97
N ALA A 274 9.91 31.94 -14.82
CA ALA A 274 9.15 32.32 -13.65
C ALA A 274 7.90 31.46 -13.46
N VAL A 275 7.17 31.19 -14.54
CA VAL A 275 6.00 30.30 -14.52
C VAL A 275 6.38 28.88 -14.10
N LYS A 276 7.50 28.34 -14.62
CA LYS A 276 8.02 27.03 -14.18
C LYS A 276 8.38 27.03 -12.70
N ARG A 277 9.00 28.12 -12.22
CA ARG A 277 9.38 28.26 -10.81
C ARG A 277 8.14 28.34 -9.93
N ALA A 278 7.15 29.16 -10.26
CA ALA A 278 5.92 29.30 -9.47
C ALA A 278 5.13 27.98 -9.37
N LYS A 279 5.00 27.24 -10.49
CA LYS A 279 4.38 25.90 -10.47
C LYS A 279 5.12 24.96 -9.55
N PHE A 280 6.45 24.98 -9.58
CA PHE A 280 7.29 24.20 -8.69
C PHE A 280 7.08 24.58 -7.24
N ASP A 281 7.11 25.88 -6.89
CA ASP A 281 6.93 26.34 -5.51
C ASP A 281 5.54 25.97 -4.96
N ASN A 282 4.48 26.16 -5.73
CA ASN A 282 3.12 25.83 -5.35
C ASN A 282 2.93 24.31 -5.16
N GLU A 283 3.51 23.49 -6.04
CA GLU A 283 3.46 22.04 -5.94
C GLU A 283 4.12 21.54 -4.64
N TRP A 284 5.32 22.09 -4.31
CA TRP A 284 6.02 21.68 -3.08
C TRP A 284 5.37 22.26 -1.83
N GLU A 285 4.75 23.43 -1.90
CA GLU A 285 3.95 23.94 -0.80
C GLU A 285 2.73 23.06 -0.52
N GLN A 286 2.03 22.61 -1.58
CA GLN A 286 0.92 21.67 -1.45
C GLN A 286 1.39 20.34 -0.86
N PHE A 287 2.50 19.78 -1.38
CA PHE A 287 3.10 18.55 -0.83
C PHE A 287 3.44 18.70 0.65
N ASN A 288 4.06 19.82 1.04
CA ASN A 288 4.42 20.07 2.43
C ASN A 288 3.19 20.28 3.32
N ARG A 289 2.07 20.82 2.80
CA ARG A 289 0.78 20.83 3.53
C ARG A 289 0.27 19.42 3.77
N GLU A 290 0.27 18.56 2.76
CA GLU A 290 -0.14 17.16 2.90
C GLU A 290 0.78 16.42 3.91
N LEU A 291 2.08 16.63 3.85
CA LEU A 291 3.04 16.00 4.76
C LEU A 291 2.85 16.45 6.22
N ARG A 292 2.53 17.73 6.46
CA ARG A 292 2.21 18.25 7.80
C ARG A 292 0.98 17.59 8.43
N TYR A 293 -0.04 17.21 7.65
CA TYR A 293 -1.20 16.47 8.17
C TYR A 293 -0.83 15.05 8.61
N LEU A 294 0.21 14.47 8.03
CA LEU A 294 0.70 13.14 8.36
C LEU A 294 1.72 13.15 9.51
N ASP A 295 2.44 14.26 9.67
CA ASP A 295 3.51 14.38 10.67
C ASP A 295 2.95 14.65 12.06
N THR A 296 2.77 13.59 12.84
CA THR A 296 2.37 13.68 14.25
C THR A 296 3.58 13.80 15.18
N THR A 297 4.81 13.85 14.65
CA THR A 297 6.05 13.89 15.45
C THR A 297 6.33 15.27 16.04
N GLY A 298 5.71 16.33 15.49
CA GLY A 298 6.04 17.73 15.81
C GLY A 298 7.43 18.18 15.34
N ARG A 299 8.09 17.40 14.48
CA ARG A 299 9.45 17.68 13.97
C ARG A 299 9.47 18.52 12.69
N ASN A 300 8.30 18.90 12.16
CA ASN A 300 8.14 19.68 10.93
C ASN A 300 8.88 19.07 9.72
N ILE A 301 8.73 17.76 9.52
CA ILE A 301 9.29 17.07 8.37
C ILE A 301 8.70 17.65 7.10
N ALA A 302 9.55 18.11 6.18
CA ALA A 302 9.15 18.77 4.95
C ALA A 302 10.13 18.50 3.82
N ALA A 303 9.65 18.60 2.59
CA ALA A 303 10.49 18.66 1.41
C ALA A 303 11.17 20.03 1.35
N GLN A 304 12.49 20.06 1.28
CA GLN A 304 13.29 21.26 1.26
C GLN A 304 14.17 21.30 0.02
N GLU A 305 14.33 22.50 -0.54
CA GLU A 305 15.26 22.72 -1.63
C GLU A 305 16.68 22.84 -1.06
N THR A 306 17.52 21.87 -1.37
CA THR A 306 18.93 21.80 -0.94
C THR A 306 19.82 21.81 -2.19
N GLY A 307 20.49 22.94 -2.44
CA GLY A 307 21.18 23.17 -3.71
C GLY A 307 20.18 23.15 -4.88
N ASN A 308 20.42 22.29 -5.85
CA ASN A 308 19.54 22.15 -7.04
C ASN A 308 18.56 20.97 -6.92
N LYS A 309 18.36 20.43 -5.72
CA LYS A 309 17.53 19.25 -5.48
C LYS A 309 16.45 19.54 -4.45
N VAL A 310 15.35 18.77 -4.51
CA VAL A 310 14.37 18.73 -3.43
C VAL A 310 14.55 17.44 -2.65
N VAL A 311 14.74 17.56 -1.35
CA VAL A 311 15.03 16.44 -0.44
C VAL A 311 14.09 16.49 0.76
N VAL A 312 13.62 15.32 1.19
CA VAL A 312 13.00 15.13 2.51
C VAL A 312 14.04 14.49 3.41
N GLU A 313 14.39 15.19 4.49
CA GLU A 313 15.30 14.69 5.53
C GLU A 313 14.50 14.35 6.79
N TYR A 314 14.95 13.32 7.49
CA TYR A 314 14.31 12.81 8.69
C TYR A 314 15.18 13.07 9.91
N PRO A 315 14.57 13.17 11.10
CA PRO A 315 15.33 13.19 12.35
C PRO A 315 16.04 11.85 12.58
N LEU A 316 16.81 11.75 13.65
CA LEU A 316 17.46 10.49 14.04
C LEU A 316 16.42 9.37 14.22
N ALA A 317 16.80 8.15 13.87
CA ALA A 317 15.89 7.00 13.87
C ALA A 317 15.28 6.69 15.25
N ASP A 318 15.97 7.00 16.32
CA ASP A 318 15.54 6.84 17.72
C ASP A 318 14.59 7.95 18.22
N SER A 319 14.47 9.05 17.47
CA SER A 319 13.65 10.21 17.85
C SER A 319 12.27 10.24 17.19
N ILE A 320 11.93 9.21 16.43
CA ILE A 320 10.63 9.07 15.72
C ILE A 320 10.10 7.64 15.89
N SER A 321 8.80 7.48 16.10
CA SER A 321 8.20 6.15 16.21
C SER A 321 8.29 5.37 14.89
N ASN A 322 8.40 4.04 14.98
CA ASN A 322 8.52 3.18 13.80
C ASN A 322 7.36 3.38 12.81
N GLY A 323 6.11 3.33 13.31
CA GLY A 323 4.93 3.49 12.46
C GLY A 323 4.88 4.84 11.76
N GLN A 324 5.18 5.92 12.48
CA GLN A 324 5.20 7.26 11.91
C GLN A 324 6.31 7.44 10.85
N ARG A 325 7.51 6.93 11.14
CA ARG A 325 8.65 6.92 10.20
C ARG A 325 8.28 6.19 8.90
N ASP A 326 7.71 4.98 9.04
CA ASP A 326 7.41 4.12 7.91
C ASP A 326 6.27 4.69 7.07
N LEU A 327 5.23 5.28 7.69
CA LEU A 327 4.15 5.98 6.99
C LEU A 327 4.66 7.20 6.19
N LEU A 328 5.45 8.07 6.83
CA LEU A 328 5.97 9.28 6.18
C LEU A 328 6.91 8.93 5.01
N SER A 329 7.80 7.94 5.21
CA SER A 329 8.68 7.46 4.15
C SER A 329 7.89 6.82 3.01
N PHE A 330 6.91 5.99 3.33
CA PHE A 330 6.02 5.39 2.33
C PHE A 330 5.31 6.45 1.50
N TYR A 331 4.70 7.43 2.15
CA TYR A 331 4.01 8.53 1.46
C TYR A 331 4.96 9.30 0.51
N CYS A 332 6.14 9.70 0.99
CA CYS A 332 7.12 10.41 0.18
C CYS A 332 7.58 9.57 -1.02
N ARG A 333 7.88 8.27 -0.83
CA ARG A 333 8.31 7.37 -1.91
C ARG A 333 7.19 7.10 -2.92
N LEU A 334 5.95 6.96 -2.45
CA LEU A 334 4.78 6.81 -3.32
C LEU A 334 4.55 8.06 -4.18
N LYS A 335 4.66 9.26 -3.59
CA LYS A 335 4.58 10.53 -4.33
C LYS A 335 5.74 10.71 -5.32
N LYS A 336 6.98 10.33 -4.94
CA LYS A 336 8.13 10.31 -5.85
C LYS A 336 7.86 9.39 -7.04
N PHE A 337 7.35 8.21 -6.79
CA PHE A 337 6.97 7.26 -7.84
C PHE A 337 5.89 7.86 -8.75
N TYR A 338 4.80 8.40 -8.19
CA TYR A 338 3.72 9.02 -8.95
C TYR A 338 4.22 10.09 -9.94
N ARG A 339 5.16 10.93 -9.51
CA ARG A 339 5.79 11.96 -10.38
C ARG A 339 6.63 11.38 -11.51
N SER A 340 7.14 10.16 -11.36
CA SER A 340 7.95 9.48 -12.39
C SER A 340 7.13 8.64 -13.38
N VAL A 341 5.84 8.44 -13.10
CA VAL A 341 4.96 7.61 -13.92
C VAL A 341 4.67 8.27 -15.27
N ASN A 342 4.82 7.47 -16.33
CA ASN A 342 4.42 7.80 -17.69
C ASN A 342 3.24 6.88 -18.08
N GLU A 343 2.12 7.45 -18.49
CA GLU A 343 0.87 6.72 -18.80
C GLU A 343 1.04 5.65 -19.91
N ASN A 344 2.06 5.79 -20.76
CA ASN A 344 2.34 4.84 -21.83
C ASN A 344 3.27 3.68 -21.43
N LYS A 345 3.59 3.54 -20.15
CA LYS A 345 4.46 2.48 -19.63
C LYS A 345 3.73 1.63 -18.58
N ASN A 346 4.23 0.41 -18.39
CA ASN A 346 3.76 -0.46 -17.31
C ASN A 346 4.77 -0.45 -16.18
N TYR A 347 4.28 -0.54 -14.95
CA TYR A 347 5.11 -0.50 -13.75
C TYR A 347 4.80 -1.65 -12.81
N LEU A 348 5.82 -2.11 -12.09
CA LEU A 348 5.72 -3.06 -10.99
C LEU A 348 6.11 -2.35 -9.69
N LEU A 349 5.11 -1.85 -8.97
CA LEU A 349 5.31 -1.21 -7.66
C LEU A 349 5.34 -2.29 -6.58
N VAL A 350 6.49 -2.51 -6.00
CA VAL A 350 6.70 -3.46 -4.89
C VAL A 350 6.78 -2.70 -3.57
N ILE A 351 5.98 -3.11 -2.59
CA ILE A 351 5.96 -2.54 -1.24
C ILE A 351 6.33 -3.69 -0.27
N ASP A 352 7.51 -3.57 0.37
CA ASP A 352 8.08 -4.63 1.21
C ASP A 352 7.89 -4.32 2.69
N GLU A 353 7.02 -5.10 3.36
CA GLU A 353 6.77 -5.15 4.81
C GLU A 353 6.45 -3.81 5.52
N ILE A 354 6.11 -2.74 4.78
CA ILE A 354 5.82 -1.43 5.39
C ILE A 354 4.56 -1.47 6.25
N PHE A 355 3.53 -2.17 5.77
CA PHE A 355 2.24 -2.25 6.46
C PHE A 355 2.29 -3.09 7.74
N ASP A 356 3.28 -3.95 7.87
CA ASP A 356 3.39 -4.92 8.96
C ASP A 356 3.75 -4.30 10.32
N TYR A 357 4.26 -3.05 10.31
CA TYR A 357 4.72 -2.33 11.50
C TYR A 357 3.90 -1.08 11.83
N LEU A 358 2.79 -0.85 11.12
CA LEU A 358 1.91 0.29 11.34
C LEU A 358 0.88 -0.02 12.44
N ASP A 359 0.60 0.95 13.30
CA ASP A 359 -0.59 0.92 14.13
C ASP A 359 -1.86 1.12 13.29
N ASP A 360 -3.04 0.89 13.86
CA ASP A 360 -4.31 0.89 13.15
C ASP A 360 -4.56 2.20 12.39
N ALA A 361 -4.24 3.36 12.96
CA ALA A 361 -4.48 4.67 12.34
C ALA A 361 -3.52 4.90 11.15
N ASN A 362 -2.23 4.61 11.33
CA ASN A 362 -1.23 4.70 10.28
C ASN A 362 -1.47 3.68 9.17
N TYR A 363 -1.97 2.50 9.52
CA TYR A 363 -2.37 1.46 8.58
C TYR A 363 -3.52 1.92 7.66
N ILE A 364 -4.57 2.54 8.23
CA ILE A 364 -5.68 3.13 7.47
C ILE A 364 -5.18 4.26 6.56
N ALA A 365 -4.29 5.12 7.07
CA ALA A 365 -3.72 6.21 6.30
C ALA A 365 -2.90 5.70 5.10
N ALA A 366 -2.04 4.69 5.31
CA ALA A 366 -1.26 4.09 4.22
C ALA A 366 -2.15 3.45 3.14
N GLN A 367 -3.20 2.73 3.53
CA GLN A 367 -4.19 2.17 2.60
C GLN A 367 -4.93 3.28 1.82
N TYR A 368 -5.31 4.36 2.50
CA TYR A 368 -5.96 5.50 1.85
C TYR A 368 -5.09 6.10 0.74
N PHE A 369 -3.80 6.37 1.03
CA PHE A 369 -2.89 6.94 0.03
C PHE A 369 -2.63 5.99 -1.13
N LEU A 370 -2.47 4.70 -0.87
CA LEU A 370 -2.33 3.71 -1.93
C LEU A 370 -3.58 3.63 -2.80
N SER A 371 -4.77 3.65 -2.20
CA SER A 371 -6.04 3.65 -2.93
C SER A 371 -6.24 4.92 -3.75
N LYS A 372 -5.88 6.08 -3.19
CA LYS A 372 -5.92 7.38 -3.89
C LYS A 372 -4.99 7.37 -5.09
N PHE A 373 -3.74 6.94 -4.90
CA PHE A 373 -2.75 6.76 -5.96
C PHE A 373 -3.29 5.87 -7.09
N MET A 374 -3.85 4.70 -6.76
CA MET A 374 -4.40 3.76 -7.74
C MET A 374 -5.56 4.35 -8.56
N LYS A 375 -6.35 5.27 -7.98
CA LYS A 375 -7.45 5.94 -8.67
C LYS A 375 -7.00 7.08 -9.58
N GLU A 376 -5.97 7.79 -9.17
CA GLU A 376 -5.46 8.98 -9.88
C GLU A 376 -4.45 8.62 -10.98
N CYS A 377 -3.89 7.41 -10.93
CA CYS A 377 -2.88 6.98 -11.89
C CYS A 377 -3.52 6.30 -13.11
N ASN A 378 -3.25 6.82 -14.30
CA ASN A 378 -3.76 6.29 -15.57
C ASN A 378 -2.86 5.22 -16.20
N ALA A 379 -1.66 4.98 -15.67
CA ALA A 379 -0.74 3.95 -16.17
C ALA A 379 -1.16 2.54 -15.70
N ASN A 380 -0.71 1.52 -16.42
CA ASN A 380 -0.82 0.13 -15.96
C ASN A 380 0.18 -0.14 -14.82
N ILE A 381 -0.33 -0.40 -13.62
CA ILE A 381 0.52 -0.67 -12.46
C ILE A 381 0.16 -2.02 -11.83
N PHE A 382 1.17 -2.87 -11.70
CA PHE A 382 1.13 -4.05 -10.84
C PHE A 382 1.58 -3.63 -9.44
N VAL A 383 0.66 -3.47 -8.51
CA VAL A 383 1.01 -3.24 -7.11
C VAL A 383 1.19 -4.59 -6.43
N VAL A 384 2.38 -4.85 -5.92
CA VAL A 384 2.71 -6.05 -5.13
C VAL A 384 3.05 -5.62 -3.72
N LEU A 385 2.27 -6.06 -2.76
CA LEU A 385 2.44 -5.76 -1.35
C LEU A 385 2.86 -7.03 -0.61
N PHE A 386 4.08 -7.06 -0.10
CA PHE A 386 4.56 -8.15 0.74
C PHE A 386 4.15 -7.96 2.19
N THR A 387 3.63 -9.01 2.81
CA THR A 387 3.21 -9.00 4.21
C THR A 387 3.34 -10.38 4.85
N HIS A 388 3.46 -10.43 6.17
CA HIS A 388 3.26 -11.64 6.97
C HIS A 388 1.91 -11.64 7.70
N LEU A 389 1.13 -10.57 7.59
CA LEU A 389 -0.18 -10.44 8.23
C LEU A 389 -1.23 -11.29 7.53
N ASP A 390 -2.24 -11.69 8.28
CA ASP A 390 -3.41 -12.39 7.73
C ASP A 390 -4.13 -11.47 6.71
N PRO A 391 -4.48 -11.98 5.51
CA PRO A 391 -5.25 -11.22 4.52
C PRO A 391 -6.54 -10.60 5.04
N ALA A 392 -7.13 -11.15 6.12
CA ALA A 392 -8.31 -10.60 6.76
C ALA A 392 -8.10 -9.16 7.26
N HIS A 393 -6.90 -8.79 7.70
CA HIS A 393 -6.58 -7.42 8.09
C HIS A 393 -6.77 -6.42 6.94
N PHE A 394 -6.44 -6.82 5.72
CA PHE A 394 -6.56 -5.96 4.54
C PHE A 394 -7.99 -5.91 3.98
N ARG A 395 -8.79 -6.95 4.20
CA ARG A 395 -10.18 -7.03 3.74
C ARG A 395 -11.15 -6.21 4.57
N SER A 396 -10.85 -6.01 5.84
CA SER A 396 -11.78 -5.42 6.82
C SER A 396 -11.86 -3.91 6.80
N THR A 397 -10.90 -3.20 6.16
CA THR A 397 -10.75 -1.75 6.32
C THR A 397 -11.06 -0.94 5.07
N VAL A 398 -10.19 -0.92 4.06
CA VAL A 398 -10.33 0.00 2.91
C VAL A 398 -10.32 -0.71 1.57
N PHE A 399 -9.57 -1.80 1.44
CA PHE A 399 -9.48 -2.51 0.18
C PHE A 399 -10.73 -3.37 -0.05
N SER A 400 -11.52 -2.96 -1.04
CA SER A 400 -12.63 -3.82 -1.47
C SER A 400 -12.06 -5.12 -2.05
N GLU A 401 -12.80 -6.21 -1.85
CA GLU A 401 -12.44 -7.50 -2.46
C GLU A 401 -12.30 -7.43 -3.99
N LYS A 402 -12.88 -6.42 -4.64
CA LYS A 402 -12.77 -6.23 -6.10
C LYS A 402 -11.38 -5.83 -6.55
N ILE A 403 -10.61 -5.12 -5.71
CA ILE A 403 -9.25 -4.65 -6.04
C ILE A 403 -8.15 -5.47 -5.41
N LEU A 404 -8.47 -6.32 -4.43
CA LEU A 404 -7.51 -7.17 -3.72
C LEU A 404 -7.37 -8.52 -4.44
N ASN A 405 -6.13 -8.94 -4.69
CA ASN A 405 -5.75 -10.24 -5.20
C ASN A 405 -4.76 -10.85 -4.22
N VAL A 406 -5.13 -11.96 -3.56
CA VAL A 406 -4.29 -12.60 -2.54
C VAL A 406 -3.48 -13.71 -3.17
N LEU A 407 -2.17 -13.71 -2.91
CA LEU A 407 -1.20 -14.69 -3.39
C LEU A 407 -0.36 -15.19 -2.21
N TYR A 408 0.14 -16.41 -2.32
CA TYR A 408 1.03 -17.00 -1.34
C TYR A 408 2.37 -17.33 -2.00
N LEU A 409 3.47 -16.88 -1.37
CA LEU A 409 4.81 -17.09 -1.92
C LEU A 409 5.25 -18.54 -1.80
N ASN A 410 4.85 -19.21 -0.71
CA ASN A 410 5.22 -20.58 -0.43
C ASN A 410 4.04 -21.51 -0.70
N ASP A 411 4.28 -22.59 -1.43
CA ASP A 411 3.36 -23.71 -1.52
C ASP A 411 3.77 -24.77 -0.48
N PHE A 412 2.86 -25.13 0.40
CA PHE A 412 3.09 -26.13 1.44
C PHE A 412 2.50 -27.47 1.03
N SER A 413 3.15 -28.55 1.48
CA SER A 413 2.68 -29.92 1.26
C SER A 413 1.44 -30.25 2.10
N ALA A 414 1.26 -29.56 3.22
CA ALA A 414 0.07 -29.68 4.06
C ALA A 414 -1.12 -29.03 3.36
N LYS A 415 -2.15 -29.80 3.09
CA LYS A 415 -3.38 -29.36 2.40
C LYS A 415 -4.60 -30.02 2.98
N ALA A 416 -5.70 -29.28 3.04
CA ALA A 416 -6.99 -29.82 3.44
C ALA A 416 -7.43 -30.93 2.47
N THR A 417 -7.86 -32.05 3.00
CA THR A 417 -8.43 -33.12 2.18
C THR A 417 -9.80 -32.71 1.63
N PRO A 418 -10.16 -33.17 0.41
CA PRO A 418 -11.48 -32.89 -0.14
C PRO A 418 -12.64 -33.32 0.79
N GLN A 419 -12.43 -34.41 1.55
CA GLN A 419 -13.41 -34.91 2.50
C GLN A 419 -13.57 -33.96 3.69
N MET A 420 -12.45 -33.50 4.31
CA MET A 420 -12.50 -32.56 5.43
C MET A 420 -13.10 -31.22 5.00
N THR A 421 -12.68 -30.71 3.85
CA THR A 421 -13.26 -29.51 3.26
C THR A 421 -14.78 -29.63 3.05
N SER A 422 -15.26 -30.74 2.49
CA SER A 422 -16.69 -30.97 2.25
C SER A 422 -17.46 -31.10 3.57
N PHE A 423 -16.90 -31.75 4.57
CA PHE A 423 -17.52 -31.91 5.89
C PHE A 423 -17.71 -30.56 6.61
N LEU A 424 -16.66 -29.73 6.65
CA LEU A 424 -16.73 -28.40 7.24
C LEU A 424 -17.65 -27.44 6.46
N ALA A 425 -17.60 -27.50 5.12
CA ALA A 425 -18.45 -26.71 4.25
C ALA A 425 -19.93 -27.09 4.38
N LEU A 426 -20.26 -28.38 4.59
CA LEU A 426 -21.62 -28.83 4.85
C LEU A 426 -22.24 -28.06 6.02
N ARG A 427 -21.56 -28.03 7.18
CA ARG A 427 -22.05 -27.30 8.35
C ARG A 427 -22.39 -25.84 8.05
N GLN A 428 -21.55 -25.14 7.26
CA GLN A 428 -21.77 -23.72 6.96
C GLN A 428 -22.94 -23.46 6.01
N LYS A 429 -23.24 -24.43 5.13
CA LYS A 429 -24.33 -24.33 4.15
C LYS A 429 -25.72 -24.61 4.74
N LEU A 430 -25.80 -25.19 5.94
CA LEU A 430 -27.05 -25.54 6.58
C LEU A 430 -27.88 -24.31 6.94
N ASP A 431 -29.14 -24.31 6.52
CA ASP A 431 -30.10 -23.25 6.85
C ASP A 431 -30.64 -23.42 8.28
N LYS A 432 -30.19 -22.58 9.18
CA LYS A 432 -30.60 -22.60 10.58
C LYS A 432 -32.06 -22.23 10.82
N SER A 433 -32.75 -21.70 9.81
CA SER A 433 -34.19 -21.44 9.88
C SER A 433 -35.03 -22.70 9.61
N ASN A 434 -34.44 -23.72 8.98
CA ASN A 434 -35.04 -25.02 8.76
C ASN A 434 -34.76 -25.94 9.96
N ALA A 435 -35.80 -26.50 10.59
CA ALA A 435 -35.67 -27.29 11.81
C ALA A 435 -34.74 -28.51 11.65
N ALA A 436 -34.85 -29.27 10.56
CA ALA A 436 -34.03 -30.45 10.30
C ALA A 436 -32.56 -30.08 10.02
N GLU A 437 -32.33 -29.01 9.27
CA GLU A 437 -30.96 -28.53 8.97
C GLU A 437 -30.30 -27.92 10.21
N ASN A 438 -31.07 -27.22 11.04
CA ASN A 438 -30.58 -26.71 12.31
C ASN A 438 -30.25 -27.84 13.31
N GLU A 439 -31.03 -28.92 13.32
CA GLU A 439 -30.71 -30.10 14.11
C GLU A 439 -29.39 -30.73 13.67
N LEU A 440 -29.20 -30.93 12.35
CA LEU A 440 -27.94 -31.44 11.79
C LEU A 440 -26.77 -30.52 12.10
N TYR A 441 -26.96 -29.19 11.95
CA TYR A 441 -25.94 -28.20 12.33
C TYR A 441 -25.50 -28.36 13.76
N ASN A 442 -26.46 -28.54 14.70
CA ASN A 442 -26.19 -28.73 16.12
C ASN A 442 -25.48 -30.06 16.39
N LYS A 443 -25.90 -31.16 15.74
CA LYS A 443 -25.24 -32.47 15.84
C LYS A 443 -23.78 -32.41 15.39
N ILE A 444 -23.52 -31.83 14.19
CA ILE A 444 -22.15 -31.65 13.68
C ILE A 444 -21.33 -30.81 14.66
N SER A 445 -21.85 -29.70 15.11
CA SER A 445 -21.15 -28.79 16.02
C SER A 445 -20.85 -29.48 17.37
N ALA A 446 -21.83 -30.07 18.02
CA ALA A 446 -21.71 -30.60 19.36
C ALA A 446 -20.93 -31.93 19.46
N TYR A 447 -21.03 -32.80 18.46
CA TYR A 447 -20.50 -34.17 18.55
C TYR A 447 -19.28 -34.43 17.64
N PHE A 448 -19.02 -33.58 16.64
CA PHE A 448 -17.90 -33.78 15.73
C PHE A 448 -16.84 -32.68 15.83
N LEU A 449 -17.23 -31.43 16.10
CA LEU A 449 -16.32 -30.29 16.11
C LEU A 449 -16.00 -29.76 17.52
N HIS A 450 -16.73 -30.18 18.53
CA HIS A 450 -16.47 -29.92 19.93
C HIS A 450 -16.41 -31.24 20.70
N TYR A 451 -15.81 -31.20 21.90
CA TYR A 451 -15.81 -32.38 22.78
C TYR A 451 -17.21 -32.66 23.32
N ASN A 452 -17.62 -33.91 23.20
CA ASN A 452 -18.81 -34.46 23.83
C ASN A 452 -18.52 -35.89 24.30
N PRO A 453 -18.83 -36.26 25.55
CA PRO A 453 -18.64 -37.62 26.02
C PRO A 453 -19.63 -38.64 25.42
N SER A 454 -20.71 -38.14 24.78
CA SER A 454 -21.69 -38.96 24.06
C SER A 454 -21.38 -38.92 22.55
N THR A 455 -21.79 -39.95 21.84
CA THR A 455 -21.67 -40.07 20.40
C THR A 455 -23.02 -40.01 19.73
N GLU A 456 -23.06 -39.39 18.55
CA GLU A 456 -24.20 -39.34 17.66
C GLU A 456 -23.79 -39.85 16.28
N SER A 457 -24.74 -40.35 15.50
CA SER A 457 -24.55 -40.69 14.10
C SER A 457 -25.37 -39.77 13.21
N ILE A 458 -24.70 -39.27 12.15
CA ILE A 458 -25.32 -38.48 11.10
C ILE A 458 -25.20 -39.18 9.75
N GLU A 459 -24.96 -40.52 9.70
CA GLU A 459 -24.79 -41.24 8.43
C GLU A 459 -26.01 -41.14 7.53
N ALA A 460 -27.23 -41.23 8.09
CA ALA A 460 -28.45 -41.08 7.33
C ALA A 460 -28.59 -39.67 6.70
N ASP A 461 -28.19 -38.65 7.45
CA ASP A 461 -28.21 -37.26 6.95
C ASP A 461 -27.18 -37.04 5.83
N LEU A 462 -26.00 -37.66 5.91
CA LEU A 462 -24.96 -37.58 4.88
C LEU A 462 -25.38 -38.36 3.62
N ASP A 463 -25.98 -39.55 3.80
CA ASP A 463 -26.47 -40.37 2.67
C ASP A 463 -27.57 -39.65 1.90
N ALA A 464 -28.54 -39.06 2.62
CA ALA A 464 -29.65 -38.32 2.01
C ALA A 464 -29.19 -37.10 1.15
N ARG A 465 -28.01 -36.52 1.45
CA ARG A 465 -27.49 -35.34 0.76
C ARG A 465 -26.67 -35.66 -0.48
N ASN A 466 -26.13 -36.87 -0.58
CA ASN A 466 -25.31 -37.32 -1.72
C ASN A 466 -24.24 -36.31 -2.16
N GLU A 467 -23.57 -35.67 -1.18
CA GLU A 467 -22.53 -34.67 -1.44
C GLU A 467 -21.28 -35.33 -2.02
N PRO A 468 -20.74 -34.88 -3.16
CA PRO A 468 -19.49 -35.40 -3.72
C PRO A 468 -18.34 -35.18 -2.72
N ASN A 469 -17.46 -36.13 -2.59
CA ASN A 469 -16.34 -36.17 -1.66
C ASN A 469 -16.70 -36.35 -0.16
N LEU A 470 -17.98 -36.44 0.20
CA LEU A 470 -18.38 -36.69 1.58
C LEU A 470 -18.59 -38.19 1.78
N ARG A 471 -17.80 -38.81 2.66
CA ARG A 471 -17.94 -40.22 2.97
C ARG A 471 -19.03 -40.42 4.02
N ILE A 472 -20.04 -41.24 3.75
CA ILE A 472 -21.13 -41.54 4.65
C ILE A 472 -20.60 -42.04 6.02
N SER A 473 -19.54 -42.88 6.01
CA SER A 473 -18.91 -43.40 7.20
C SER A 473 -18.35 -42.33 8.16
N TRP A 474 -18.10 -41.12 7.67
CA TRP A 474 -17.68 -39.98 8.53
C TRP A 474 -18.83 -39.50 9.43
N GLY A 475 -20.06 -39.92 9.15
CA GLY A 475 -21.20 -39.71 10.03
C GLY A 475 -21.12 -40.48 11.36
N ARG A 476 -20.14 -41.39 11.54
CA ARG A 476 -19.81 -42.04 12.80
C ARG A 476 -18.68 -41.32 13.51
N CYS A 477 -18.88 -40.84 14.73
CA CYS A 477 -17.89 -40.13 15.50
C CYS A 477 -16.53 -40.86 15.57
N ASN A 478 -16.55 -42.18 15.88
CA ASN A 478 -15.31 -42.96 16.00
C ASN A 478 -14.49 -43.03 14.72
N ILE A 479 -15.14 -43.09 13.52
CA ILE A 479 -14.44 -43.10 12.25
C ILE A 479 -13.89 -41.69 11.93
N PHE A 480 -14.68 -40.68 12.17
CA PHE A 480 -14.24 -39.29 12.00
C PHE A 480 -13.06 -38.94 12.91
N PHE A 481 -13.15 -39.27 14.19
CA PHE A 481 -12.11 -39.03 15.18
C PHE A 481 -10.81 -39.81 14.86
N GLN A 482 -10.93 -41.03 14.33
CA GLN A 482 -9.73 -41.75 13.88
C GLN A 482 -8.97 -40.99 12.78
N VAL A 483 -9.70 -40.44 11.81
CA VAL A 483 -9.08 -39.58 10.76
C VAL A 483 -8.40 -38.38 11.38
N LEU A 484 -9.03 -37.69 12.33
CA LEU A 484 -8.43 -36.55 12.99
C LEU A 484 -7.13 -36.93 13.72
N ILE A 485 -7.11 -38.07 14.43
CA ILE A 485 -5.93 -38.54 15.16
C ILE A 485 -4.82 -39.00 14.24
N ASP A 486 -5.15 -39.62 13.11
CA ASP A 486 -4.16 -40.00 12.10
C ASP A 486 -3.43 -38.77 11.58
N GLU A 487 -4.14 -37.67 11.30
CA GLU A 487 -3.53 -36.42 10.85
C GLU A 487 -2.72 -35.72 11.97
N VAL A 488 -3.15 -35.78 13.22
CA VAL A 488 -2.37 -35.30 14.38
C VAL A 488 -1.06 -36.08 14.49
N ASN A 489 -1.10 -37.41 14.38
CA ASN A 489 0.10 -38.26 14.45
C ASN A 489 1.12 -37.90 13.37
N LYS A 490 0.68 -37.69 12.12
CA LYS A 490 1.54 -37.16 11.05
C LYS A 490 2.17 -35.84 11.46
N TYR A 491 1.36 -34.89 11.90
CA TYR A 491 1.82 -33.56 12.26
C TYR A 491 2.85 -33.55 13.39
N VAL A 492 2.58 -34.23 14.51
CA VAL A 492 3.49 -34.23 15.67
C VAL A 492 4.77 -35.05 15.41
N SER A 493 4.72 -36.08 14.54
CA SER A 493 5.91 -36.83 14.13
C SER A 493 6.83 -36.06 13.17
N GLY A 494 6.38 -34.90 12.68
CA GLY A 494 7.18 -34.04 11.78
C GLY A 494 6.91 -34.25 10.31
N ASP A 495 5.89 -35.03 9.92
CA ASP A 495 5.48 -35.12 8.52
C ASP A 495 5.06 -33.74 8.01
N THR A 496 5.36 -33.47 6.75
CA THR A 496 4.99 -32.23 6.05
C THR A 496 3.66 -32.36 5.30
N VAL A 497 3.16 -33.61 5.14
CA VAL A 497 1.90 -33.90 4.43
C VAL A 497 0.85 -34.31 5.47
N TYR A 498 -0.04 -33.39 5.80
CA TYR A 498 -1.14 -33.58 6.75
C TYR A 498 -2.32 -32.67 6.41
N ASP A 499 -3.50 -32.98 6.95
CA ASP A 499 -4.68 -32.11 6.85
C ASP A 499 -4.69 -31.08 8.01
N PRO A 500 -4.50 -29.77 7.72
CA PRO A 500 -4.42 -28.76 8.76
C PRO A 500 -5.73 -28.55 9.53
N TYR A 501 -6.88 -28.70 8.86
CA TYR A 501 -8.17 -28.56 9.54
C TYR A 501 -8.48 -29.75 10.46
N ALA A 502 -8.05 -30.94 10.08
CA ALA A 502 -8.16 -32.11 10.94
C ALA A 502 -7.33 -31.94 12.22
N VAL A 503 -6.08 -31.46 12.09
CA VAL A 503 -5.21 -31.16 13.25
C VAL A 503 -5.84 -30.08 14.15
N ALA A 504 -6.34 -28.97 13.60
CA ALA A 504 -6.95 -27.90 14.37
C ALA A 504 -8.24 -28.35 15.08
N THR A 505 -9.06 -29.17 14.41
CA THR A 505 -10.28 -29.72 15.00
C THR A 505 -9.97 -30.70 16.16
N ALA A 506 -9.01 -31.61 15.93
CA ALA A 506 -8.57 -32.51 17.00
C ALA A 506 -7.99 -31.77 18.21
N LEU A 507 -7.19 -30.72 17.96
CA LEU A 507 -6.61 -29.88 19.00
C LEU A 507 -7.70 -29.23 19.87
N ARG A 508 -8.76 -28.71 19.26
CA ARG A 508 -9.93 -28.16 19.96
C ARG A 508 -10.56 -29.19 20.83
N ILE A 509 -10.92 -30.36 20.28
CA ILE A 509 -11.61 -31.43 21.02
C ILE A 509 -10.73 -31.89 22.19
N ARG A 510 -9.41 -32.03 21.98
CA ARG A 510 -8.48 -32.43 23.05
C ARG A 510 -8.43 -31.43 24.19
N ILE A 511 -8.33 -30.14 23.90
CA ILE A 511 -8.33 -29.08 24.90
C ILE A 511 -9.63 -29.13 25.71
N GLU A 512 -10.77 -29.18 25.04
CA GLU A 512 -12.09 -29.22 25.69
C GLU A 512 -12.26 -30.46 26.53
N LYS A 513 -11.78 -31.64 26.07
CA LYS A 513 -11.79 -32.88 26.86
C LYS A 513 -10.98 -32.75 28.16
N LYS A 514 -9.72 -32.25 28.07
CA LYS A 514 -8.86 -32.08 29.25
C LYS A 514 -9.52 -31.20 30.31
N VAL A 515 -10.17 -30.13 29.87
CA VAL A 515 -10.88 -29.22 30.78
C VAL A 515 -12.16 -29.85 31.32
N TYR A 516 -12.95 -30.52 30.47
CA TYR A 516 -14.20 -31.19 30.88
C TYR A 516 -13.98 -32.22 31.98
N VAL A 517 -12.98 -33.08 31.85
CA VAL A 517 -12.69 -34.11 32.84
C VAL A 517 -12.19 -33.57 34.18
N SER A 518 -11.70 -32.33 34.19
CA SER A 518 -11.28 -31.63 35.41
C SER A 518 -12.45 -30.95 36.14
N LEU A 519 -13.61 -30.79 35.49
CA LEU A 519 -14.79 -30.17 36.07
C LEU A 519 -15.52 -31.10 37.03
N ASN A 520 -16.09 -30.50 38.06
CA ASN A 520 -17.05 -31.22 38.90
C ASN A 520 -18.27 -31.68 38.07
N PRO A 521 -18.80 -32.91 38.24
CA PRO A 521 -19.93 -33.42 37.47
C PRO A 521 -21.14 -32.46 37.35
N ASN A 522 -21.42 -31.69 38.42
CA ASN A 522 -22.51 -30.71 38.40
C ASN A 522 -22.31 -29.56 37.42
N ASN A 523 -21.08 -29.28 36.98
CA ASN A 523 -20.74 -28.21 36.04
C ASN A 523 -20.55 -28.71 34.61
N GLN A 524 -20.47 -30.03 34.41
CA GLN A 524 -20.18 -30.63 33.11
C GLN A 524 -21.29 -30.42 32.08
N ASN A 525 -22.55 -30.47 32.51
CA ASN A 525 -23.67 -30.25 31.59
C ASN A 525 -23.70 -28.83 31.05
N GLU A 526 -23.52 -27.83 31.91
CA GLU A 526 -23.44 -26.42 31.48
C GLU A 526 -22.24 -26.16 30.54
N PHE A 527 -21.10 -26.83 30.78
CA PHE A 527 -19.94 -26.76 29.90
C PHE A 527 -20.23 -27.26 28.48
N LEU A 528 -21.10 -28.29 28.32
CA LEU A 528 -21.47 -28.86 27.04
C LEU A 528 -22.57 -28.05 26.31
N THR A 529 -23.58 -27.57 27.03
CA THR A 529 -24.83 -27.06 26.48
C THR A 529 -25.12 -25.61 26.82
N GLY A 530 -24.34 -25.00 27.70
CA GLY A 530 -24.59 -23.66 28.21
C GLY A 530 -24.39 -22.56 27.17
N GLU A 531 -25.22 -21.53 27.25
CA GLU A 531 -25.12 -20.39 26.34
C GLU A 531 -23.77 -19.64 26.41
N LYS A 532 -23.12 -19.69 27.57
CA LYS A 532 -21.79 -19.12 27.82
C LYS A 532 -20.65 -20.06 27.46
N CYS A 533 -20.90 -21.20 26.84
CA CYS A 533 -19.93 -22.25 26.53
C CYS A 533 -19.96 -22.65 25.05
N LYS A 534 -20.28 -21.69 24.14
CA LYS A 534 -20.42 -21.95 22.70
C LYS A 534 -19.08 -22.02 21.95
N THR A 535 -18.04 -21.36 22.46
CA THR A 535 -16.70 -21.37 21.88
C THR A 535 -15.69 -21.98 22.85
N THR A 536 -14.59 -22.50 22.34
CA THR A 536 -13.52 -23.04 23.18
C THR A 536 -13.04 -22.02 24.22
N LYS A 537 -12.84 -20.75 23.84
CA LYS A 537 -12.46 -19.68 24.76
C LYS A 537 -13.48 -19.50 25.90
N GLN A 538 -14.78 -19.53 25.59
CA GLN A 538 -15.83 -19.41 26.59
C GLN A 538 -15.84 -20.60 27.53
N LYS A 539 -15.60 -21.80 27.00
CA LYS A 539 -15.48 -23.03 27.81
C LYS A 539 -14.29 -22.98 28.77
N LEU A 540 -13.14 -22.47 28.33
CA LEU A 540 -11.98 -22.29 29.20
C LEU A 540 -12.28 -21.26 30.31
N ASN A 541 -12.84 -20.12 29.98
CA ASN A 541 -13.21 -19.08 30.95
C ASN A 541 -14.24 -19.63 31.96
N TYR A 542 -15.25 -20.39 31.51
CA TYR A 542 -16.23 -21.01 32.37
C TYR A 542 -15.57 -21.95 33.38
N ALA A 543 -14.60 -22.77 32.96
CA ALA A 543 -13.87 -23.66 33.85
C ALA A 543 -13.09 -22.90 34.93
N GLU A 544 -12.45 -21.78 34.57
CA GLU A 544 -11.77 -20.90 35.52
C GLU A 544 -12.76 -20.29 36.54
N GLU A 545 -13.93 -19.83 36.06
CA GLU A 545 -15.01 -19.36 36.95
C GLU A 545 -15.49 -20.44 37.94
N LYS A 546 -15.33 -21.72 37.59
CA LYS A 546 -15.63 -22.86 38.45
C LYS A 546 -14.45 -23.33 39.31
N GLY A 547 -13.35 -22.57 39.32
CA GLY A 547 -12.18 -22.84 40.15
C GLY A 547 -11.21 -23.87 39.57
N ILE A 548 -11.33 -24.22 38.28
CA ILE A 548 -10.35 -25.07 37.58
C ILE A 548 -9.21 -24.20 37.10
N HIS A 549 -7.98 -24.60 37.43
CA HIS A 549 -6.80 -23.98 36.83
C HIS A 549 -6.63 -24.47 35.40
N VAL A 550 -6.87 -23.59 34.42
CA VAL A 550 -6.68 -23.86 32.99
C VAL A 550 -5.24 -23.56 32.61
N ASN A 551 -4.58 -24.49 31.94
CA ASN A 551 -3.21 -24.27 31.47
C ASN A 551 -3.18 -23.18 30.39
N ASP A 552 -2.28 -22.20 30.52
CA ASP A 552 -2.09 -21.08 29.56
C ASP A 552 -1.87 -21.55 28.12
N ILE A 553 -1.26 -22.73 27.93
CA ILE A 553 -1.07 -23.35 26.62
C ILE A 553 -2.40 -23.54 25.87
N PHE A 554 -3.50 -23.79 26.57
CA PHE A 554 -4.81 -23.96 25.93
C PHE A 554 -5.32 -22.64 25.34
N TYR A 555 -5.08 -21.53 26.04
CA TYR A 555 -5.37 -20.20 25.50
C TYR A 555 -4.49 -19.84 24.32
N MET A 556 -3.19 -20.20 24.34
CA MET A 556 -2.25 -19.99 23.24
C MET A 556 -2.62 -20.78 21.98
N ALA A 557 -3.33 -21.89 22.11
CA ALA A 557 -3.81 -22.71 21.00
C ALA A 557 -5.11 -22.19 20.35
N ILE A 558 -5.83 -21.26 21.00
CA ILE A 558 -7.12 -20.71 20.49
C ILE A 558 -7.01 -20.14 19.06
N PRO A 559 -5.97 -19.37 18.69
CA PRO A 559 -5.85 -18.86 17.33
C PRO A 559 -5.78 -19.94 16.24
N ILE A 560 -5.35 -21.17 16.60
CA ILE A 560 -5.34 -22.32 15.69
C ILE A 560 -6.74 -22.96 15.64
N THR A 561 -7.36 -23.18 16.81
CA THR A 561 -8.65 -23.85 16.89
C THR A 561 -9.79 -23.02 16.30
N ASN A 562 -9.70 -21.68 16.34
CA ASN A 562 -10.69 -20.80 15.75
C ASN A 562 -10.69 -20.84 14.22
N ASP A 563 -9.52 -21.04 13.59
CA ASP A 563 -9.44 -21.13 12.11
C ASP A 563 -10.24 -22.32 11.56
N ALA A 564 -10.45 -23.38 12.36
CA ALA A 564 -11.31 -24.50 12.00
C ALA A 564 -12.82 -24.14 11.98
N ASP A 565 -13.22 -23.05 12.64
CA ASP A 565 -14.61 -22.54 12.64
C ASP A 565 -14.86 -21.44 11.62
N HIS A 566 -13.86 -20.59 11.38
CA HIS A 566 -13.94 -19.45 10.49
C HIS A 566 -13.35 -19.77 9.11
N LEU A 567 -14.05 -20.65 8.38
CA LEU A 567 -13.61 -21.06 7.05
C LEU A 567 -13.59 -19.88 6.08
N THR A 568 -12.41 -19.56 5.57
CA THR A 568 -12.24 -18.57 4.51
C THR A 568 -12.14 -19.31 3.16
N TYR A 569 -12.89 -18.85 2.16
CA TYR A 569 -12.83 -19.42 0.80
C TYR A 569 -11.92 -18.59 -0.10
N ILE A 570 -11.18 -19.27 -0.96
CA ILE A 570 -10.44 -18.61 -2.03
C ILE A 570 -11.46 -17.96 -2.97
N LYS A 571 -11.29 -16.67 -3.21
CA LYS A 571 -12.23 -15.86 -3.99
C LYS A 571 -12.51 -16.45 -5.38
N GLY A 572 -13.78 -16.59 -5.71
CA GLY A 572 -14.24 -17.14 -7.00
C GLY A 572 -14.14 -18.65 -7.11
N THR A 573 -13.85 -19.34 -6.01
CA THR A 573 -13.81 -20.80 -5.93
C THR A 573 -14.61 -21.30 -4.73
N ASN A 574 -14.92 -22.61 -4.72
CA ASN A 574 -15.50 -23.28 -3.55
C ASN A 574 -14.41 -23.97 -2.68
N LYS A 575 -13.14 -23.60 -2.87
CA LYS A 575 -12.02 -24.16 -2.11
C LYS A 575 -11.76 -23.31 -0.88
N LEU A 576 -11.53 -23.97 0.25
CA LEU A 576 -11.08 -23.31 1.48
C LEU A 576 -9.66 -22.79 1.31
N ASP A 577 -9.38 -21.65 1.94
CA ASP A 577 -8.05 -21.07 2.03
C ASP A 577 -7.37 -21.58 3.32
N GLU A 578 -6.63 -22.68 3.21
CA GLU A 578 -5.92 -23.29 4.32
C GLU A 578 -4.61 -22.56 4.68
N HIS A 579 -4.10 -21.67 3.85
CA HIS A 579 -2.78 -21.06 4.03
C HIS A 579 -2.57 -20.35 5.37
N PRO A 580 -3.51 -19.55 5.91
CA PRO A 580 -3.32 -18.92 7.21
C PRO A 580 -3.12 -19.93 8.33
N LEU A 581 -3.86 -21.04 8.29
CA LEU A 581 -3.75 -22.12 9.27
C LEU A 581 -2.44 -22.89 9.11
N VAL A 582 -2.07 -23.24 7.87
CA VAL A 582 -0.81 -23.93 7.57
C VAL A 582 0.39 -23.09 7.99
N TYR A 583 0.38 -21.77 7.78
CA TYR A 583 1.45 -20.88 8.25
C TYR A 583 1.63 -20.92 9.76
N LYS A 584 0.52 -20.95 10.52
CA LYS A 584 0.57 -21.11 11.98
C LYS A 584 1.15 -22.48 12.35
N LEU A 585 0.59 -23.56 11.81
CA LEU A 585 1.00 -24.94 12.14
C LEU A 585 2.46 -25.24 11.71
N ASN A 586 2.99 -24.58 10.70
CA ASN A 586 4.39 -24.75 10.29
C ASN A 586 5.40 -24.15 11.28
N HIS A 587 4.96 -23.34 12.23
CA HIS A 587 5.87 -22.77 13.21
C HIS A 587 6.30 -23.83 14.25
N PRO A 588 7.62 -24.05 14.47
CA PRO A 588 8.10 -25.12 15.35
C PRO A 588 7.53 -25.10 16.78
N VAL A 589 7.38 -23.88 17.34
CA VAL A 589 6.80 -23.72 18.69
C VAL A 589 5.34 -24.16 18.72
N LEU A 590 4.56 -23.93 17.65
CA LEU A 590 3.16 -24.36 17.61
C LEU A 590 3.05 -25.88 17.48
N ARG A 591 3.98 -26.52 16.75
CA ARG A 591 4.08 -27.99 16.74
C ARG A 591 4.39 -28.52 18.15
N HIS A 592 5.29 -27.88 18.88
CA HIS A 592 5.59 -28.23 20.27
C HIS A 592 4.35 -28.07 21.18
N ILE A 593 3.62 -26.98 21.09
CA ILE A 593 2.36 -26.75 21.83
C ILE A 593 1.35 -27.86 21.53
N VAL A 594 1.14 -28.22 20.27
CA VAL A 594 0.22 -29.33 19.95
C VAL A 594 0.71 -30.65 20.53
N SER A 595 2.01 -30.94 20.43
CA SER A 595 2.60 -32.16 21.05
C SER A 595 2.38 -32.20 22.54
N GLU A 596 2.52 -31.08 23.25
CA GLU A 596 2.30 -30.97 24.70
C GLU A 596 0.81 -31.12 25.08
N VAL A 597 -0.10 -30.52 24.29
CA VAL A 597 -1.55 -30.69 24.53
C VAL A 597 -1.98 -32.13 24.36
N PHE A 598 -1.36 -32.87 23.45
CA PHE A 598 -1.64 -34.30 23.24
C PHE A 598 -0.80 -35.24 24.11
N ASP A 599 0.06 -34.72 24.99
CA ASP A 599 0.98 -35.51 25.84
C ASP A 599 1.87 -36.46 24.97
N TYR A 600 2.27 -35.97 23.76
CA TYR A 600 3.02 -36.77 22.82
C TYR A 600 4.47 -36.98 23.28
N SER A 601 4.84 -38.23 23.47
CA SER A 601 6.18 -38.64 23.90
C SER A 601 6.92 -39.54 22.93
N GLY A 602 6.50 -39.52 21.65
CA GLY A 602 7.05 -40.37 20.59
C GLY A 602 6.20 -41.62 20.27
N ASN A 603 5.20 -41.95 21.10
CA ASN A 603 4.24 -43.01 20.81
C ASN A 603 3.01 -42.47 20.06
N ALA A 604 2.42 -43.32 19.21
CA ALA A 604 1.21 -42.91 18.49
C ALA A 604 0.08 -42.54 19.44
N ILE A 605 -0.53 -41.38 19.18
CA ILE A 605 -1.73 -40.91 19.89
C ILE A 605 -2.91 -41.76 19.44
N THR A 606 -3.75 -42.19 20.40
CA THR A 606 -4.95 -42.98 20.13
C THR A 606 -6.21 -42.11 20.14
N ILE A 607 -7.30 -42.63 19.61
CA ILE A 607 -8.62 -41.98 19.61
C ILE A 607 -9.06 -41.52 21.00
N ASP A 608 -8.65 -42.27 22.07
CA ASP A 608 -8.97 -41.93 23.46
C ASP A 608 -8.45 -40.54 23.87
N ALA A 609 -7.56 -39.93 23.08
CA ALA A 609 -7.13 -38.56 23.36
C ALA A 609 -8.25 -37.54 23.16
N ILE A 610 -9.19 -37.79 22.25
CA ILE A 610 -10.26 -36.85 21.86
C ILE A 610 -11.68 -37.42 22.09
N HIS A 611 -11.81 -38.72 22.33
CA HIS A 611 -13.09 -39.39 22.49
C HIS A 611 -13.28 -39.93 23.91
#